data_70e31fb31c8cd22d148c9eecf8180668
#
_entry.id   70e31fb31c8cd22d148c9eecf8180668
#
_cell.length_a   1.000
_cell.length_b   1.000
_cell.length_c   1.000
_cell.angle_alpha   90.00
_cell.angle_beta   90.00
_cell.angle_gamma   90.00
#
_symmetry.space_group_name_H-M   'P 1'
#
loop_
_entity.id
_entity.type
_entity.pdbx_description
1 polymer ?
#
loop_
_entity_poly.entity_id
_entity_poly.type
_entity_poly.pdbx_seq_one_letter_code
_entity_poly.pdbx_strand_id
1 'polypeptide(L)'
;MRLSELERSTIVCAIRSHDPNASIWLFGSRAKDDRRGGDIDIAILSERIGRRQKREIRRAICDVIGEQKLDLVVAADSSEPFFALVTRYGIRIDGEEPVA
;
A
#
# COMPACT_ATOMS: atom_id res chain seq x y z
N MET A 1 -13.05 -2.93 -3.92
CA MET A 1 -11.60 -2.83 -4.02
C MET A 1 -11.13 -3.64 -5.19
N ARG A 2 -10.30 -3.05 -6.05
CA ARG A 2 -9.86 -3.78 -7.23
C ARG A 2 -8.41 -4.22 -7.09
N LEU A 3 -8.14 -5.07 -6.16
CA LEU A 3 -6.81 -5.60 -5.92
C LEU A 3 -7.00 -7.09 -5.68
N SER A 4 -6.31 -7.90 -6.44
CA SER A 4 -6.44 -9.34 -6.26
C SER A 4 -5.77 -9.76 -4.96
N GLU A 5 -6.07 -10.94 -4.49
CA GLU A 5 -5.46 -11.41 -3.27
C GLU A 5 -3.96 -11.58 -3.44
N LEU A 6 -3.50 -11.99 -4.60
CA LEU A 6 -2.08 -12.09 -4.86
C LEU A 6 -1.43 -10.71 -4.82
N GLU A 7 -2.05 -9.72 -5.42
CA GLU A 7 -1.51 -8.37 -5.39
C GLU A 7 -1.46 -7.84 -3.97
N ARG A 8 -2.54 -8.04 -3.22
CA ARG A 8 -2.60 -7.55 -1.85
C ARG A 8 -1.53 -8.21 -0.98
N SER A 9 -1.43 -9.52 -1.03
CA SER A 9 -0.50 -10.21 -0.16
C SER A 9 0.95 -9.91 -0.56
N THR A 10 1.20 -9.74 -1.84
CA THR A 10 2.54 -9.40 -2.31
C THR A 10 2.96 -8.02 -1.80
N ILE A 11 2.06 -7.06 -1.89
CA ILE A 11 2.34 -5.70 -1.43
C ILE A 11 2.57 -5.69 0.07
N VAL A 12 1.69 -6.31 0.82
CA VAL A 12 1.80 -6.32 2.27
C VAL A 12 3.09 -7.02 2.70
N CYS A 13 3.39 -8.15 2.09
CA CYS A 13 4.59 -8.89 2.43
C CYS A 13 5.86 -8.09 2.15
N ALA A 14 5.91 -7.46 0.98
CA ALA A 14 7.09 -6.69 0.60
C ALA A 14 7.31 -5.53 1.57
N ILE A 15 6.25 -4.85 1.97
CA ILE A 15 6.37 -3.72 2.87
C ILE A 15 6.73 -4.18 4.27
N ARG A 16 6.09 -5.22 4.74
CA ARG A 16 6.33 -5.69 6.09
C ARG A 16 7.66 -6.38 6.28
N SER A 17 8.31 -6.75 5.19
CA SER A 17 9.67 -7.27 5.29
C SER A 17 10.64 -6.16 5.65
N HIS A 18 10.28 -4.91 5.42
CA HIS A 18 11.12 -3.77 5.79
C HIS A 18 10.67 -3.16 7.11
N ASP A 19 9.39 -3.24 7.43
CA ASP A 19 8.87 -2.70 8.67
C ASP A 19 7.65 -3.53 9.09
N PRO A 20 7.81 -4.44 10.01
CA PRO A 20 6.70 -5.30 10.43
C PRO A 20 5.53 -4.53 11.04
N ASN A 21 5.77 -3.30 11.47
CA ASN A 21 4.71 -2.51 12.09
C ASN A 21 4.06 -1.51 11.16
N ALA A 22 4.40 -1.55 9.89
CA ALA A 22 3.84 -0.59 8.94
C ALA A 22 2.35 -0.79 8.78
N SER A 23 1.63 0.31 8.64
CA SER A 23 0.21 0.25 8.31
C SER A 23 0.07 0.64 6.84
N ILE A 24 -0.81 -0.01 6.12
CA ILE A 24 -0.85 0.07 4.67
C ILE A 24 -2.27 0.26 4.17
N TRP A 25 -2.47 1.24 3.29
CA TRP A 25 -3.77 1.54 2.70
C TRP A 25 -3.69 1.58 1.18
N LEU A 26 -4.76 1.15 0.55
CA LEU A 26 -4.95 1.33 -0.89
C LEU A 26 -5.81 2.56 -1.07
N PHE A 27 -5.40 3.49 -1.91
CA PHE A 27 -6.22 4.66 -2.15
C PHE A 27 -6.24 4.95 -3.66
N GLY A 28 -6.87 6.01 -4.06
CA GLY A 28 -6.94 6.36 -5.46
C GLY A 28 -7.98 5.52 -6.20
N SER A 29 -7.79 5.37 -7.49
CA SER A 29 -8.82 4.75 -8.32
C SER A 29 -9.04 3.28 -8.00
N ARG A 30 -8.00 2.57 -7.53
CA ARG A 30 -8.17 1.16 -7.23
C ARG A 30 -8.97 0.93 -5.95
N ALA A 31 -9.16 1.94 -5.14
CA ALA A 31 -9.98 1.80 -3.95
C ALA A 31 -11.46 1.79 -4.31
N LYS A 32 -11.83 2.16 -5.54
CA LYS A 32 -13.22 2.19 -5.95
C LYS A 32 -13.47 1.04 -6.91
N ASP A 33 -14.51 0.29 -6.65
CA ASP A 33 -14.76 -0.89 -7.46
C ASP A 33 -15.21 -0.59 -8.87
N ASP A 34 -15.78 0.56 -9.09
CA ASP A 34 -16.31 0.88 -10.42
C ASP A 34 -15.27 1.45 -11.34
N ARG A 35 -14.00 1.58 -10.93
CA ARG A 35 -12.99 2.11 -11.80
C ARG A 35 -12.19 1.00 -12.40
N ARG A 36 -11.76 1.19 -13.65
CA ARG A 36 -10.97 0.18 -14.28
C ARG A 36 -9.58 0.56 -14.42
N GLY A 37 -8.68 -0.37 -14.45
CA GLY A 37 -7.26 -0.13 -14.71
C GLY A 37 -6.68 0.86 -13.75
N GLY A 38 -5.75 1.61 -14.20
CA GLY A 38 -5.17 2.66 -13.42
C GLY A 38 -4.02 2.21 -12.55
N ASP A 39 -3.44 3.16 -11.86
CA ASP A 39 -2.28 2.92 -11.05
C ASP A 39 -2.68 2.30 -9.73
N ILE A 40 -1.75 1.64 -9.10
CA ILE A 40 -1.96 1.15 -7.75
C ILE A 40 -1.33 2.18 -6.83
N ASP A 41 -2.14 2.80 -5.99
CA ASP A 41 -1.67 3.85 -5.10
C ASP A 41 -1.69 3.33 -3.67
N ILE A 42 -0.53 3.25 -3.06
CA ILE A 42 -0.38 2.68 -1.72
C ILE A 42 0.17 3.72 -0.78
N ALA A 43 -0.46 3.88 0.36
CA ALA A 43 0.00 4.77 1.42
C ALA A 43 0.51 3.92 2.58
N ILE A 44 1.69 4.26 3.07
CA ILE A 44 2.36 3.49 4.10
C ILE A 44 2.67 4.39 5.28
N LEU A 45 2.30 3.96 6.47
CA LEU A 45 2.63 4.68 7.68
C LEU A 45 3.76 3.91 8.32
N SER A 46 4.96 4.48 8.33
CA SER A 46 6.15 3.79 8.80
C SER A 46 7.25 4.77 9.11
N GLU A 47 7.96 4.56 10.20
CA GLU A 47 9.10 5.38 10.54
C GLU A 47 10.40 4.76 10.05
N ARG A 48 10.34 3.60 9.42
CA ARG A 48 11.54 2.89 8.99
C ARG A 48 11.75 2.86 7.49
N ILE A 49 10.72 3.08 6.72
CA ILE A 49 10.81 2.94 5.28
C ILE A 49 11.19 4.28 4.67
N GLY A 50 12.39 4.36 4.13
CA GLY A 50 12.85 5.55 3.47
C GLY A 50 12.90 5.34 1.97
N ARG A 51 13.62 6.22 1.28
CA ARG A 51 13.64 6.23 -0.17
C ARG A 51 14.23 4.94 -0.73
N ARG A 52 15.30 4.44 -0.14
CA ARG A 52 15.92 3.22 -0.63
C ARG A 52 14.98 2.04 -0.44
N GLN A 53 14.36 1.95 0.72
CA GLN A 53 13.45 0.85 0.99
C GLN A 53 12.25 0.90 0.06
N LYS A 54 11.76 2.10 -0.26
CA LYS A 54 10.66 2.23 -1.21
C LYS A 54 11.02 1.63 -2.55
N ARG A 55 12.25 1.88 -2.99
CA ARG A 55 12.69 1.36 -4.28
C ARG A 55 12.76 -0.16 -4.26
N GLU A 56 13.27 -0.71 -3.17
CA GLU A 56 13.37 -2.16 -3.04
C GLU A 56 11.99 -2.81 -2.96
N ILE A 57 11.06 -2.16 -2.25
CA ILE A 57 9.71 -2.66 -2.14
C ILE A 57 9.05 -2.68 -3.52
N ARG A 58 9.20 -1.59 -4.28
CA ARG A 58 8.59 -1.52 -5.61
C ARG A 58 9.14 -2.64 -6.49
N ARG A 59 10.44 -2.87 -6.44
CA ARG A 59 11.00 -3.93 -7.26
C ARG A 59 10.48 -5.30 -6.85
N ALA A 60 10.42 -5.56 -5.55
CA ALA A 60 9.94 -6.85 -5.07
C ALA A 60 8.50 -7.10 -5.49
N ILE A 61 7.67 -6.07 -5.45
CA ILE A 61 6.28 -6.22 -5.85
C ILE A 61 6.19 -6.48 -7.35
N CYS A 62 6.89 -5.70 -8.14
CA CYS A 62 6.80 -5.86 -9.59
C CYS A 62 7.41 -7.18 -10.06
N ASP A 63 8.34 -7.74 -9.31
CA ASP A 63 8.90 -9.04 -9.67
C ASP A 63 7.84 -10.14 -9.58
N VAL A 64 6.85 -9.97 -8.74
CA VAL A 64 5.81 -10.98 -8.58
C VAL A 64 4.60 -10.71 -9.45
N ILE A 65 4.10 -9.49 -9.45
CA ILE A 65 2.85 -9.20 -10.15
C ILE A 65 3.06 -8.55 -11.51
N GLY A 66 4.31 -8.34 -11.90
CA GLY A 66 4.59 -7.76 -13.21
C GLY A 66 4.74 -6.26 -13.13
N GLU A 67 5.17 -5.67 -14.25
CA GLU A 67 5.39 -4.25 -14.28
C GLU A 67 4.08 -3.53 -14.18
N GLN A 68 3.92 -2.71 -13.18
CA GLN A 68 2.72 -1.93 -12.99
C GLN A 68 3.11 -0.58 -12.48
N LYS A 69 2.29 0.41 -12.73
CA LYS A 69 2.54 1.72 -12.20
C LYS A 69 2.13 1.68 -10.75
N LEU A 70 3.10 1.81 -9.88
CA LEU A 70 2.87 1.65 -8.46
C LEU A 70 3.40 2.88 -7.76
N ASP A 71 2.53 3.60 -7.08
CA ASP A 71 2.91 4.77 -6.33
C ASP A 71 2.92 4.44 -4.85
N LEU A 72 4.06 4.64 -4.22
CA LEU A 72 4.19 4.39 -2.78
C LEU A 72 4.43 5.71 -2.08
N VAL A 73 3.53 6.08 -1.18
CA VAL A 73 3.65 7.30 -0.41
C VAL A 73 3.85 6.90 1.04
N VAL A 74 4.92 7.38 1.65
CA VAL A 74 5.25 7.00 3.01
C VAL A 74 5.23 8.22 3.92
N ALA A 75 4.62 8.10 5.07
CA ALA A 75 4.62 9.14 6.10
C ALA A 75 5.05 8.52 7.40
N ALA A 76 5.76 9.30 8.22
CA ALA A 76 6.26 8.78 9.49
C ALA A 76 5.18 8.72 10.55
N ASP A 77 4.20 9.61 10.49
CA ASP A 77 3.11 9.57 11.44
C ASP A 77 1.83 10.06 10.79
N SER A 78 0.73 9.86 11.47
CA SER A 78 -0.57 10.13 10.89
C SER A 78 -0.99 11.59 11.00
N SER A 79 -0.14 12.46 11.52
CA SER A 79 -0.52 13.86 11.63
C SER A 79 -0.43 14.58 10.30
N GLU A 80 0.15 13.98 9.29
CA GLU A 80 0.22 14.61 8.00
C GLU A 80 -1.18 14.72 7.39
N PRO A 81 -1.53 15.90 6.85
CA PRO A 81 -2.88 16.09 6.30
C PRO A 81 -3.26 15.06 5.24
N PHE A 82 -2.29 14.62 4.46
CA PHE A 82 -2.58 13.61 3.44
C PHE A 82 -3.14 12.35 4.06
N PHE A 83 -2.62 11.96 5.23
CA PHE A 83 -3.08 10.72 5.84
C PHE A 83 -4.48 10.84 6.43
N ALA A 84 -4.94 12.04 6.74
CA ALA A 84 -6.32 12.19 7.14
C ALA A 84 -7.26 11.78 6.01
N LEU A 85 -6.88 12.12 4.78
CA LEU A 85 -7.68 11.73 3.63
C LEU A 85 -7.56 10.24 3.35
N VAL A 86 -6.37 9.69 3.51
CA VAL A 86 -6.16 8.28 3.24
C VAL A 86 -6.96 7.42 4.21
N THR A 87 -6.92 7.74 5.50
CA THR A 87 -7.63 6.92 6.47
C THR A 87 -9.13 7.06 6.32
N ARG A 88 -9.59 8.17 5.74
CA ARG A 88 -11.02 8.36 5.58
C ARG A 88 -11.54 7.69 4.32
N TYR A 89 -10.82 7.77 3.22
CA TYR A 89 -11.31 7.30 1.93
C TYR A 89 -10.58 6.07 1.40
N GLY A 90 -9.43 5.74 1.95
CA GLY A 90 -8.70 4.57 1.48
C GLY A 90 -9.18 3.29 2.14
N ILE A 91 -8.63 2.18 1.69
CA ILE A 91 -8.99 0.87 2.23
C ILE A 91 -7.75 0.27 2.85
N ARG A 92 -7.83 -0.11 4.13
CA ARG A 92 -6.72 -0.73 4.81
C ARG A 92 -6.51 -2.14 4.28
N ILE A 93 -5.32 -2.47 3.86
CA ILE A 93 -5.07 -3.78 3.26
C ILE A 93 -4.14 -4.67 4.08
N ASP A 94 -3.47 -4.10 5.09
CA ASP A 94 -2.59 -4.91 5.91
C ASP A 94 -3.29 -5.46 7.11
N GLY A 95 -4.48 -5.18 7.29
CA GLY A 95 -5.08 -5.50 8.44
C GLY A 95 -5.32 -6.85 8.62
N GLU A 96 -5.37 -7.24 9.64
CA GLU A 96 -5.58 -8.42 9.83
C GLU A 96 -6.87 -8.49 10.04
N GLU A 97 -7.40 -9.04 9.52
CA GLU A 97 -8.57 -9.19 9.58
C GLU A 97 -8.99 -9.87 10.55
N PRO A 98 -9.62 -9.61 11.16
CA PRO A 98 -10.08 -10.12 12.19
C PRO A 98 -10.80 -11.19 11.84
N VAL A 99 -10.52 -11.93 11.79
CA VAL A 99 -11.03 -12.88 11.54
C VAL A 99 -12.09 -13.02 12.14
N ALA A 100 -12.66 -12.72 11.96
CA ALA A 100 -13.83 -12.80 12.44
C ALA A 100 -14.18 -13.94 13.06
#